data_360e40ea732c4b15a820b8cba069f04f
#
_entry.id   360e40ea732c4b15a820b8cba069f04f
#
_cell.length_a   1.000
_cell.length_b   1.000
_cell.length_c   1.000
_cell.angle_alpha   90.00
_cell.angle_beta   90.00
_cell.angle_gamma   90.00
#
_symmetry.space_group_name_H-M   'P 1'
#
loop_
_entity.id
_entity.type
_entity.pdbx_description
1 polymer ?
#
loop_
_entity_poly.entity_id
_entity_poly.type
_entity_poly.pdbx_seq_one_letter_code
_entity_poly.pdbx_strand_id
1 'polypeptide(L)'
;MSLVTDKLTTKSLIETGELYSEMTEINRSLINISNFDFFYGEKQALFDVNMDIKEREVTAFIGPSGCGKSTLLRCINRMNDLIDVARIGSGKITVNGVDIYDDRVDTIELRKRVGMVFQKSNPFPKSIYENVVYGLRIQGISRKSKLDESVE
;
A
#
# COMPACT_ATOMS: atom_id res chain seq x y z
N MET A 1 27.72 -33.60 39.44
CA MET A 1 26.79 -32.66 38.84
C MET A 1 27.49 -31.96 37.68
N SER A 2 27.36 -32.56 36.48
CA SER A 2 28.17 -32.20 35.31
C SER A 2 27.31 -31.32 34.40
N LEU A 3 27.76 -30.10 34.15
CA LEU A 3 27.16 -29.18 33.19
C LEU A 3 27.56 -29.64 31.79
N VAL A 4 26.61 -30.15 31.03
CA VAL A 4 26.78 -30.36 29.58
C VAL A 4 26.57 -29.04 28.90
N THR A 5 27.70 -28.41 28.48
CA THR A 5 27.68 -27.28 27.57
C THR A 5 27.52 -27.82 26.14
N ASP A 6 26.33 -27.78 25.62
CA ASP A 6 26.10 -28.06 24.21
C ASP A 6 26.78 -27.00 23.36
N LYS A 7 27.79 -27.43 22.60
CA LYS A 7 28.46 -26.59 21.59
C LYS A 7 27.49 -26.42 20.41
N LEU A 8 26.77 -25.30 20.38
CA LEU A 8 26.11 -24.83 19.16
C LEU A 8 27.18 -24.66 18.09
N THR A 9 27.13 -25.48 17.05
CA THR A 9 28.07 -25.41 15.93
C THR A 9 27.78 -24.12 15.12
N THR A 10 28.87 -23.52 14.61
CA THR A 10 28.82 -22.29 13.78
C THR A 10 27.78 -22.40 12.63
N LYS A 11 27.55 -23.62 12.14
CA LYS A 11 26.55 -23.92 11.12
C LYS A 11 25.12 -23.67 11.61
N SER A 12 24.79 -24.04 12.86
CA SER A 12 23.43 -23.78 13.42
C SER A 12 23.16 -22.30 13.70
N LEU A 13 24.19 -21.51 13.95
CA LEU A 13 24.06 -20.04 14.12
C LEU A 13 23.85 -19.32 12.78
N ILE A 14 24.43 -19.82 11.70
CA ILE A 14 24.24 -19.28 10.35
C ILE A 14 22.79 -19.58 9.88
N GLU A 15 22.32 -20.81 10.03
CA GLU A 15 20.94 -21.20 9.70
C GLU A 15 19.90 -20.41 10.50
N THR A 16 20.19 -20.13 11.78
CA THR A 16 19.32 -19.29 12.62
C THR A 16 19.37 -17.83 12.17
N GLY A 17 20.52 -17.32 11.78
CA GLY A 17 20.69 -15.95 11.27
C GLY A 17 19.95 -15.72 9.96
N GLU A 18 19.98 -16.67 9.04
CA GLU A 18 19.22 -16.64 7.78
C GLU A 18 17.71 -16.71 8.04
N LEU A 19 17.24 -17.59 8.93
CA LEU A 19 15.85 -17.66 9.36
C LEU A 19 15.37 -16.35 10.01
N TYR A 20 16.19 -15.71 10.86
CA TYR A 20 15.85 -14.41 11.45
C TYR A 20 15.83 -13.29 10.40
N SER A 21 16.71 -13.32 9.39
CA SER A 21 16.69 -12.35 8.30
C SER A 21 15.47 -12.51 7.42
N GLU A 22 15.09 -13.74 7.08
CA GLU A 22 13.85 -14.05 6.35
C GLU A 22 12.59 -13.64 7.15
N MET A 23 12.55 -13.92 8.45
CA MET A 23 11.44 -13.49 9.32
C MET A 23 11.34 -11.96 9.44
N THR A 24 12.45 -11.23 9.43
CA THR A 24 12.44 -9.75 9.44
C THR A 24 12.04 -9.18 8.08
N GLU A 25 12.37 -9.84 6.96
CA GLU A 25 11.88 -9.45 5.64
C GLU A 25 10.37 -9.67 5.49
N ILE A 26 9.84 -10.81 5.99
CA ILE A 26 8.40 -11.12 5.94
C ILE A 26 7.56 -10.15 6.79
N ASN A 27 8.17 -9.54 7.80
CA ASN A 27 7.46 -8.65 8.76
C ASN A 27 7.65 -7.15 8.46
N ARG A 28 8.14 -6.80 7.27
CA ARG A 28 8.38 -5.42 6.88
C ARG A 28 7.06 -4.67 6.67
N SER A 29 6.90 -3.54 7.38
CA SER A 29 5.80 -2.61 7.13
C SER A 29 5.96 -1.97 5.75
N LEU A 30 5.00 -2.20 4.87
CA LEU A 30 4.94 -1.57 3.56
C LEU A 30 4.36 -0.16 3.65
N ILE A 31 3.27 -0.02 4.45
CA ILE A 31 2.62 1.25 4.68
C ILE A 31 2.57 1.49 6.18
N ASN A 32 3.08 2.63 6.62
CA ASN A 32 2.95 3.09 7.99
C ASN A 32 2.10 4.37 8.03
N ILE A 33 1.13 4.40 8.91
CA ILE A 33 0.26 5.54 9.18
C ILE A 33 0.49 5.97 10.63
N SER A 34 0.83 7.23 10.85
CA SER A 34 1.19 7.74 12.18
C SER A 34 0.45 9.02 12.50
N ASN A 35 -0.35 8.99 13.59
CA ASN A 35 -1.11 10.12 14.13
C ASN A 35 -1.88 10.90 13.06
N PHE A 36 -2.51 10.19 12.14
CA PHE A 36 -3.07 10.75 10.92
C PHE A 36 -4.50 11.24 11.13
N ASP A 37 -4.68 12.56 11.01
CA ASP A 37 -5.96 13.26 11.00
C ASP A 37 -6.32 13.71 9.61
N PHE A 38 -7.59 13.57 9.23
CA PHE A 38 -8.05 13.97 7.91
C PHE A 38 -9.43 14.62 7.94
N PHE A 39 -9.63 15.64 7.13
CA PHE A 39 -10.84 16.47 7.10
C PHE A 39 -11.41 16.62 5.69
N TYR A 40 -12.74 16.76 5.63
CA TYR A 40 -13.48 17.32 4.51
C TYR A 40 -14.09 18.65 4.95
N GLY A 41 -13.51 19.78 4.56
CA GLY A 41 -13.85 21.09 5.09
C GLY A 41 -13.64 21.15 6.60
N GLU A 42 -14.71 21.48 7.33
CA GLU A 42 -14.71 21.53 8.80
C GLU A 42 -14.92 20.15 9.46
N LYS A 43 -15.39 19.16 8.69
CA LYS A 43 -15.72 17.83 9.22
C LYS A 43 -14.48 16.95 9.27
N GLN A 44 -14.07 16.55 10.47
CA GLN A 44 -13.05 15.53 10.65
C GLN A 44 -13.60 14.16 10.26
N ALA A 45 -12.86 13.43 9.44
CA ALA A 45 -13.23 12.11 8.92
C ALA A 45 -12.33 10.99 9.45
N LEU A 46 -11.08 11.29 9.78
CA LEU A 46 -10.14 10.37 10.42
C LEU A 46 -9.53 11.04 11.64
N PHE A 47 -9.38 10.28 12.73
CA PHE A 47 -8.96 10.76 14.03
C PHE A 47 -7.78 9.94 14.52
N ASP A 48 -6.61 10.54 14.63
CA ASP A 48 -5.37 9.95 15.18
C ASP A 48 -5.14 8.50 14.73
N VAL A 49 -5.23 8.25 13.41
CA VAL A 49 -5.09 6.90 12.88
C VAL A 49 -3.64 6.47 12.97
N ASN A 50 -3.41 5.34 13.64
CA ASN A 50 -2.11 4.70 13.77
C ASN A 50 -2.23 3.26 13.28
N MET A 51 -1.45 2.87 12.25
CA MET A 51 -1.57 1.56 11.63
C MET A 51 -0.33 1.21 10.80
N ASP A 52 0.02 -0.07 10.86
CA ASP A 52 1.00 -0.70 9.97
C ASP A 52 0.32 -1.70 9.04
N ILE A 53 0.58 -1.60 7.76
CA ILE A 53 0.16 -2.57 6.75
C ILE A 53 1.43 -3.26 6.25
N LYS A 54 1.49 -4.56 6.44
CA LYS A 54 2.66 -5.37 6.12
C LYS A 54 2.72 -5.72 4.63
N GLU A 55 3.92 -5.96 4.17
CA GLU A 55 4.16 -6.44 2.80
C GLU A 55 3.62 -7.88 2.65
N ARG A 56 3.03 -8.17 1.48
CA ARG A 56 2.51 -9.51 1.10
C ARG A 56 1.42 -10.07 2.00
N GLU A 57 0.75 -9.22 2.76
CA GLU A 57 -0.38 -9.60 3.61
C GLU A 57 -1.67 -8.93 3.14
N VAL A 58 -2.81 -9.57 3.46
CA VAL A 58 -4.13 -8.99 3.25
C VAL A 58 -4.59 -8.34 4.55
N THR A 59 -4.75 -7.02 4.52
CA THR A 59 -5.32 -6.26 5.64
C THR A 59 -6.76 -5.88 5.35
N ALA A 60 -7.70 -6.29 6.20
CA ALA A 60 -9.12 -5.99 6.06
C ALA A 60 -9.56 -4.89 7.05
N PHE A 61 -10.21 -3.84 6.54
CA PHE A 61 -10.84 -2.81 7.36
C PHE A 61 -12.31 -3.16 7.62
N ILE A 62 -12.65 -3.42 8.87
CA ILE A 62 -14.00 -3.77 9.31
C ILE A 62 -14.56 -2.66 10.19
N GLY A 63 -15.84 -2.33 10.01
CA GLY A 63 -16.53 -1.32 10.80
C GLY A 63 -17.82 -0.83 10.13
N PRO A 64 -18.65 -0.06 10.84
CA PRO A 64 -19.91 0.45 10.33
C PRO A 64 -19.75 1.37 9.12
N SER A 65 -20.85 1.61 8.40
CA SER A 65 -20.84 2.59 7.32
C SER A 65 -20.52 3.99 7.84
N GLY A 66 -19.69 4.73 7.12
CA GLY A 66 -19.30 6.10 7.48
C GLY A 66 -18.16 6.22 8.50
N CYS A 67 -17.58 5.13 9.02
CA CYS A 67 -16.47 5.20 10.00
C CYS A 67 -15.09 5.54 9.39
N GLY A 68 -14.98 5.93 8.13
CA GLY A 68 -13.73 6.42 7.54
C GLY A 68 -12.92 5.40 6.70
N LYS A 69 -13.34 4.11 6.60
CA LYS A 69 -12.58 3.09 5.85
C LYS A 69 -12.21 3.50 4.43
N SER A 70 -13.20 3.93 3.67
CA SER A 70 -12.98 4.37 2.27
C SER A 70 -12.21 5.69 2.20
N THR A 71 -12.33 6.55 3.20
CA THR A 71 -11.53 7.76 3.31
C THR A 71 -10.05 7.40 3.48
N LEU A 72 -9.74 6.49 4.40
CA LEU A 72 -8.37 6.03 4.63
C LEU A 72 -7.77 5.37 3.39
N LEU A 73 -8.50 4.47 2.74
CA LEU A 73 -8.05 3.85 1.48
C LEU A 73 -7.72 4.89 0.40
N ARG A 74 -8.56 5.93 0.28
CA ARG A 74 -8.32 7.04 -0.67
C ARG A 74 -7.19 7.97 -0.25
N CYS A 75 -6.85 8.04 1.02
CA CYS A 75 -5.66 8.75 1.47
C CYS A 75 -4.38 8.02 1.04
N ILE A 76 -4.33 6.69 1.12
CA ILE A 76 -3.14 5.90 0.78
C ILE A 76 -2.71 6.07 -0.68
N ASN A 77 -3.66 6.23 -1.61
CA ASN A 77 -3.33 6.49 -3.04
C ASN A 77 -3.55 7.94 -3.46
N ARG A 78 -3.75 8.84 -2.50
CA ARG A 78 -3.96 10.28 -2.73
C ARG A 78 -5.17 10.63 -3.61
N MET A 79 -6.18 9.74 -3.69
CA MET A 79 -7.42 10.03 -4.45
C MET A 79 -8.27 11.13 -3.80
N ASN A 80 -8.08 11.41 -2.51
CA ASN A 80 -8.75 12.52 -1.85
C ASN A 80 -8.25 13.90 -2.32
N ASP A 81 -7.07 13.99 -2.92
CA ASP A 81 -6.54 15.24 -3.51
C ASP A 81 -7.41 15.80 -4.64
N LEU A 82 -8.33 14.96 -5.18
CA LEU A 82 -9.30 15.38 -6.20
C LEU A 82 -10.52 16.10 -5.61
N ILE A 83 -10.57 16.25 -4.29
CA ILE A 83 -11.68 16.86 -3.55
C ILE A 83 -11.17 18.17 -2.94
N ASP A 84 -11.60 19.30 -3.45
CA ASP A 84 -11.09 20.64 -3.09
C ASP A 84 -11.11 20.92 -1.59
N VAL A 85 -12.11 20.41 -0.88
CA VAL A 85 -12.26 20.61 0.58
C VAL A 85 -11.52 19.58 1.42
N ALA A 86 -10.83 18.61 0.79
CA ALA A 86 -10.08 17.59 1.50
C ALA A 86 -8.73 18.15 1.98
N ARG A 87 -8.40 17.89 3.24
CA ARG A 87 -7.12 18.32 3.84
C ARG A 87 -6.64 17.37 4.91
N ILE A 88 -5.32 17.26 5.03
CA ILE A 88 -4.67 16.61 6.15
C ILE A 88 -4.69 17.57 7.33
N GLY A 89 -5.02 17.07 8.52
CA GLY A 89 -4.95 17.81 9.77
C GLY A 89 -3.57 17.66 10.42
N SER A 90 -3.12 16.43 10.58
CA SER A 90 -1.83 16.10 11.19
C SER A 90 -1.37 14.70 10.75
N GLY A 91 -0.18 14.34 11.18
CA GLY A 91 0.40 13.01 10.94
C GLY A 91 0.89 12.80 9.52
N LYS A 92 1.19 11.54 9.19
CA LYS A 92 1.75 11.18 7.88
C LYS A 92 1.37 9.75 7.49
N ILE A 93 1.42 9.49 6.20
CA ILE A 93 1.35 8.15 5.61
C ILE A 93 2.64 7.91 4.82
N THR A 94 3.36 6.86 5.15
CA THR A 94 4.55 6.47 4.39
C THR A 94 4.32 5.17 3.65
N VAL A 95 4.85 5.07 2.43
CA VAL A 95 4.91 3.84 1.63
C VAL A 95 6.38 3.54 1.34
N ASN A 96 6.85 2.38 1.74
CA ASN A 96 8.28 2.03 1.70
C ASN A 96 9.17 3.09 2.38
N GLY A 97 8.70 3.69 3.49
CA GLY A 97 9.43 4.71 4.23
C GLY A 97 9.39 6.11 3.63
N VAL A 98 8.77 6.30 2.46
CA VAL A 98 8.61 7.61 1.82
C VAL A 98 7.25 8.20 2.19
N ASP A 99 7.23 9.41 2.75
CA ASP A 99 5.99 10.14 3.01
C ASP A 99 5.31 10.45 1.68
N ILE A 100 4.10 9.90 1.49
CA ILE A 100 3.39 10.05 0.21
C ILE A 100 2.82 11.46 -0.01
N TYR A 101 2.79 12.29 1.02
CA TYR A 101 2.34 13.69 0.94
C TYR A 101 3.49 14.70 0.89
N ASP A 102 4.75 14.24 0.82
CA ASP A 102 5.90 15.12 0.56
C ASP A 102 5.76 15.77 -0.83
N ASP A 103 6.06 17.08 -0.93
CA ASP A 103 5.92 17.86 -2.17
C ASP A 103 6.75 17.31 -3.34
N ARG A 104 7.77 16.53 -3.05
CA ARG A 104 8.64 15.86 -4.04
C ARG A 104 8.02 14.59 -4.63
N VAL A 105 6.92 14.10 -4.07
CA VAL A 105 6.28 12.86 -4.52
C VAL A 105 5.35 13.14 -5.69
N ASP A 106 5.67 12.56 -6.83
CA ASP A 106 4.78 12.56 -8.00
C ASP A 106 3.58 11.63 -7.75
N THR A 107 2.38 12.20 -7.71
CA THR A 107 1.13 11.46 -7.49
C THR A 107 0.80 10.49 -8.62
N ILE A 108 1.26 10.75 -9.85
CA ILE A 108 1.05 9.85 -10.97
C ILE A 108 1.90 8.59 -10.78
N GLU A 109 3.16 8.76 -10.40
CA GLU A 109 4.06 7.64 -10.11
C GLU A 109 3.61 6.84 -8.87
N LEU A 110 3.09 7.51 -7.83
CA LEU A 110 2.47 6.85 -6.68
C LEU A 110 1.29 5.97 -7.11
N ARG A 111 0.36 6.51 -7.91
CA ARG A 111 -0.85 5.79 -8.36
C ARG A 111 -0.57 4.64 -9.32
N LYS A 112 0.56 4.64 -10.01
CA LYS A 112 1.02 3.48 -10.79
C LYS A 112 1.40 2.30 -9.90
N ARG A 113 1.86 2.57 -8.67
CA ARG A 113 2.31 1.56 -7.69
C ARG A 113 1.22 1.17 -6.69
N VAL A 114 0.35 2.11 -6.33
CA VAL A 114 -0.74 1.92 -5.38
C VAL A 114 -2.07 1.97 -6.14
N GLY A 115 -2.45 0.82 -6.72
CA GLY A 115 -3.71 0.67 -7.44
C GLY A 115 -4.92 0.71 -6.49
N MET A 116 -6.09 1.03 -7.03
CA MET A 116 -7.36 1.00 -6.31
C MET A 116 -8.45 0.32 -7.12
N VAL A 117 -9.14 -0.63 -6.49
CA VAL A 117 -10.34 -1.25 -7.06
C VAL A 117 -11.56 -0.61 -6.42
N PHE A 118 -12.43 -0.02 -7.24
CA PHE A 118 -13.64 0.63 -6.77
C PHE A 118 -14.79 -0.36 -6.59
N GLN A 119 -15.69 -0.08 -5.65
CA GLN A 119 -16.88 -0.90 -5.41
C GLN A 119 -17.78 -0.99 -6.64
N LYS A 120 -17.91 0.09 -7.39
CA LYS A 120 -18.62 0.12 -8.67
C LYS A 120 -17.60 0.15 -9.79
N SER A 121 -17.61 -0.90 -10.63
CA SER A 121 -16.79 -0.92 -11.83
C SER A 121 -17.21 0.21 -12.78
N ASN A 122 -16.23 0.89 -13.34
CA ASN A 122 -16.45 1.96 -14.31
C ASN A 122 -15.53 1.74 -15.53
N PRO A 123 -15.82 0.69 -16.33
CA PRO A 123 -15.02 0.40 -17.51
C PRO A 123 -15.14 1.52 -18.54
N PHE A 124 -14.09 1.76 -19.30
CA PHE A 124 -14.15 2.62 -20.47
C PHE A 124 -15.07 2.00 -21.54
N PRO A 125 -15.73 2.82 -22.39
CA PRO A 125 -16.56 2.35 -23.52
C PRO A 125 -15.67 1.76 -24.63
N LYS A 126 -14.98 0.69 -24.31
CA LYS A 126 -14.01 -0.04 -25.13
C LYS A 126 -14.21 -1.55 -24.96
N SER A 127 -13.52 -2.36 -25.75
CA SER A 127 -13.53 -3.81 -25.56
C SER A 127 -12.96 -4.22 -24.20
N ILE A 128 -13.25 -5.44 -23.75
CA ILE A 128 -12.67 -6.02 -22.53
C ILE A 128 -11.15 -6.00 -22.62
N TYR A 129 -10.60 -6.47 -23.74
CA TYR A 129 -9.17 -6.43 -24.02
C TYR A 129 -8.58 -5.03 -23.84
N GLU A 130 -9.18 -4.03 -24.46
CA GLU A 130 -8.69 -2.65 -24.36
C GLU A 130 -8.78 -2.06 -22.95
N ASN A 131 -9.77 -2.47 -22.16
CA ASN A 131 -9.86 -2.09 -20.74
C ASN A 131 -8.73 -2.72 -19.92
N VAL A 132 -8.42 -4.00 -20.14
CA VAL A 132 -7.35 -4.72 -19.44
C VAL A 132 -5.99 -4.11 -19.77
N VAL A 133 -5.68 -3.91 -21.06
CA VAL A 133 -4.37 -3.39 -21.49
C VAL A 133 -4.22 -1.88 -21.35
N TYR A 134 -5.27 -1.16 -20.97
CA TYR A 134 -5.28 0.31 -20.92
C TYR A 134 -4.17 0.87 -20.02
N GLY A 135 -4.03 0.33 -18.83
CA GLY A 135 -2.99 0.75 -17.89
C GLY A 135 -1.57 0.53 -18.44
N LEU A 136 -1.33 -0.58 -19.11
CA LEU A 136 -0.04 -0.89 -19.74
C LEU A 136 0.27 0.08 -20.88
N ARG A 137 -0.73 0.43 -21.70
CA ARG A 137 -0.56 1.41 -22.79
C ARG A 137 -0.20 2.81 -22.25
N ILE A 138 -0.83 3.26 -21.16
CA ILE A 138 -0.48 4.53 -20.52
C ILE A 138 0.97 4.50 -20.00
N GLN A 139 1.45 3.35 -19.54
CA GLN A 139 2.84 3.15 -19.13
C GLN A 139 3.83 3.06 -20.31
N GLY A 140 3.33 3.22 -21.56
CA GLY A 140 4.15 3.20 -22.77
C GLY A 140 4.40 1.79 -23.35
N ILE A 141 3.76 0.75 -22.82
CA ILE A 141 3.88 -0.62 -23.34
C ILE A 141 2.94 -0.75 -24.55
N SER A 142 3.50 -0.76 -25.76
CA SER A 142 2.74 -0.88 -27.02
C SER A 142 2.95 -2.22 -27.74
N ARG A 143 3.92 -3.05 -27.29
CA ARG A 143 4.24 -4.33 -27.92
C ARG A 143 3.09 -5.30 -27.74
N LYS A 144 2.44 -5.71 -28.85
CA LYS A 144 1.26 -6.56 -28.86
C LYS A 144 1.45 -7.87 -28.07
N SER A 145 2.59 -8.57 -28.24
CA SER A 145 2.87 -9.80 -27.49
C SER A 145 2.86 -9.63 -25.96
N LYS A 146 3.36 -8.49 -25.44
CA LYS A 146 3.32 -8.19 -24.00
C LYS A 146 1.92 -7.82 -23.51
N LEU A 147 1.11 -7.21 -24.36
CA LEU A 147 -0.27 -6.88 -24.05
C LEU A 147 -1.14 -8.15 -24.02
N ASP A 148 -0.94 -9.06 -24.98
CA ASP A 148 -1.67 -10.32 -25.07
C ASP A 148 -1.37 -11.23 -23.86
N GLU A 149 -0.09 -11.35 -23.46
CA GLU A 149 0.34 -12.09 -22.27
C GLU A 149 -0.33 -11.60 -20.96
N SER A 150 -0.73 -10.33 -20.92
CA SER A 150 -1.39 -9.75 -19.74
C SER A 150 -2.91 -9.95 -19.70
N VAL A 151 -3.49 -10.50 -20.78
CA VAL A 151 -4.93 -10.74 -20.93
C VAL A 151 -5.28 -12.22 -20.80
N GLU A 152 -4.31 -13.13 -21.00
CA GLU A 152 -4.42 -14.57 -20.77
C GLU A 152 -4.40 -14.93 -19.28
#